data_c1366bc23be5b83e739e77855faf55fc
#
_entry.id   c1366bc23be5b83e739e77855faf55fc
#
_cell.length_a   1.000
_cell.length_b   1.000
_cell.length_c   1.000
_cell.angle_alpha   90.00
_cell.angle_beta   90.00
_cell.angle_gamma   90.00
#
_symmetry.space_group_name_H-M   'P 1'
#
loop_
_entity.id
_entity.type
_entity.pdbx_description
1 polymer ?
#
loop_
_entity_poly.entity_id
_entity_poly.type
_entity_poly.pdbx_seq_one_letter_code
_entity_poly.pdbx_strand_id
1 'polypeptide(L)'
;SEVDELITPEGVGEFVKNLQLPHKVRDYQYKGIYEALRNKRKLLLSPTGSGKSLMIYALSRFWTAKKLQTLIVVPTTSLVEQMYKDFQDYGWNAKHHCHKVYAGTDPRSDKDIIITTWQSVYKLPKVYFERFGAIIGDEAHLFKAKSLTSIMNKLYDCKYRVGFTGTLDGTETNRLVLEGVFGTVNKVTKTETLIK
;
A
#
# COMPACT_ATOMS: atom_id res chain seq x y z
N SER A 1 2.67 11.50 24.42
CA SER A 1 3.24 10.67 23.34
C SER A 1 2.56 9.32 23.30
N GLU A 2 2.01 9.01 22.19
CA GLU A 2 1.44 7.68 22.00
C GLU A 2 2.56 6.65 22.05
N VAL A 3 2.39 5.66 22.92
CA VAL A 3 3.29 4.52 22.93
C VAL A 3 3.02 3.74 21.64
N ASP A 4 4.05 3.58 20.82
CA ASP A 4 3.94 2.76 19.60
C ASP A 4 3.49 1.35 20.01
N GLU A 5 2.38 0.91 19.44
CA GLU A 5 1.87 -0.44 19.68
C GLU A 5 2.88 -1.47 19.19
N LEU A 6 3.17 -2.45 20.03
CA LEU A 6 4.08 -3.52 19.65
C LEU A 6 3.44 -4.41 18.59
N ILE A 7 4.02 -4.44 17.41
CA ILE A 7 3.57 -5.31 16.31
C ILE A 7 4.25 -6.67 16.47
N THR A 8 3.45 -7.72 16.63
CA THR A 8 3.93 -9.09 16.75
C THR A 8 3.38 -9.94 15.61
N PRO A 9 4.09 -11.03 15.21
CA PRO A 9 3.55 -11.94 14.20
C PRO A 9 2.19 -12.54 14.61
N GLU A 10 2.03 -12.88 15.87
CA GLU A 10 0.78 -13.43 16.41
C GLU A 10 -0.35 -12.42 16.32
N GLY A 11 -0.09 -11.17 16.69
CA GLY A 11 -1.08 -10.09 16.62
C GLY A 11 -1.53 -9.81 15.20
N VAL A 12 -0.60 -9.80 14.26
CA VAL A 12 -0.92 -9.63 12.83
C VAL A 12 -1.72 -10.83 12.32
N GLY A 13 -1.33 -12.04 12.68
CA GLY A 13 -2.07 -13.25 12.31
C GLY A 13 -3.49 -13.23 12.79
N GLU A 14 -3.71 -12.82 14.03
CA GLU A 14 -5.06 -12.71 14.62
C GLU A 14 -5.87 -11.62 13.91
N PHE A 15 -5.28 -10.46 13.66
CA PHE A 15 -5.95 -9.38 12.95
C PHE A 15 -6.42 -9.84 11.56
N VAL A 16 -5.54 -10.46 10.79
CA VAL A 16 -5.86 -10.95 9.44
C VAL A 16 -6.94 -12.02 9.49
N LYS A 17 -6.86 -12.94 10.46
CA LYS A 17 -7.87 -13.99 10.64
C LYS A 17 -9.25 -13.39 10.93
N ASN A 18 -9.30 -12.33 11.74
CA ASN A 18 -10.54 -11.65 12.08
C ASN A 18 -11.17 -10.89 10.91
N LEU A 19 -10.44 -10.64 9.84
CA LEU A 19 -10.99 -10.06 8.63
C LEU A 19 -11.92 -11.02 7.88
N GLN A 20 -11.83 -12.31 8.17
CA GLN A 20 -12.68 -13.35 7.56
C GLN A 20 -12.61 -13.31 6.03
N LEU A 21 -11.39 -13.28 5.50
CA LEU A 21 -11.17 -13.22 4.06
C LEU A 21 -11.71 -14.46 3.36
N PRO A 22 -12.24 -14.32 2.12
CA PRO A 22 -12.77 -15.46 1.36
C PRO A 22 -11.68 -16.39 0.83
N HIS A 23 -10.42 -15.98 0.94
CA HIS A 23 -9.26 -16.75 0.49
C HIS A 23 -8.36 -17.11 1.65
N LYS A 24 -7.71 -18.26 1.57
CA LYS A 24 -6.70 -18.64 2.56
C LYS A 24 -5.48 -17.73 2.40
N VAL A 25 -5.08 -17.09 3.49
CA VAL A 25 -3.88 -16.26 3.51
C VAL A 25 -2.66 -17.19 3.68
N ARG A 26 -1.67 -17.01 2.82
CA ARG A 26 -0.47 -17.84 2.82
C ARG A 26 0.60 -17.28 3.76
N ASP A 27 1.53 -18.13 4.20
CA ASP A 27 2.54 -17.76 5.17
C ASP A 27 3.39 -16.56 4.69
N TYR A 28 3.77 -16.54 3.40
CA TYR A 28 4.56 -15.44 2.86
C TYR A 28 3.77 -14.13 2.80
N GLN A 29 2.44 -14.19 2.68
CA GLN A 29 1.58 -13.00 2.74
C GLN A 29 1.52 -12.46 4.17
N TYR A 30 1.36 -13.31 5.17
CA TYR A 30 1.44 -12.91 6.58
C TYR A 30 2.78 -12.25 6.89
N LYS A 31 3.86 -12.83 6.39
CA LYS A 31 5.20 -12.27 6.60
C LYS A 31 5.34 -10.88 5.98
N GLY A 32 4.84 -10.71 4.75
CA GLY A 32 4.86 -9.40 4.08
C GLY A 32 4.08 -8.35 4.84
N ILE A 33 2.89 -8.67 5.29
CA ILE A 33 2.04 -7.78 6.09
C ILE A 33 2.76 -7.41 7.39
N TYR A 34 3.27 -8.40 8.10
CA TYR A 34 4.00 -8.19 9.36
C TYR A 34 5.21 -7.28 9.18
N GLU A 35 6.05 -7.55 8.18
CA GLU A 35 7.25 -6.77 7.92
C GLU A 35 6.91 -5.31 7.60
N ALA A 36 5.85 -5.08 6.82
CA ALA A 36 5.41 -3.72 6.49
C ALA A 36 4.92 -2.97 7.73
N LEU A 37 4.13 -3.62 8.58
CA LEU A 37 3.59 -2.98 9.79
C LEU A 37 4.67 -2.73 10.82
N ARG A 38 5.58 -3.68 11.00
CA ARG A 38 6.66 -3.55 11.98
C ARG A 38 7.66 -2.46 11.60
N ASN A 39 8.07 -2.44 10.33
CA ASN A 39 9.12 -1.54 9.88
C ASN A 39 8.62 -0.16 9.51
N LYS A 40 7.31 0.01 9.30
CA LYS A 40 6.66 1.26 8.89
C LYS A 40 7.03 1.70 7.48
N ARG A 41 8.28 1.54 7.08
CA ARG A 41 8.77 1.79 5.73
C ARG A 41 9.29 0.48 5.15
N LYS A 42 8.69 0.03 4.03
CA LYS A 42 9.06 -1.24 3.43
C LYS A 42 8.79 -1.25 1.94
N LEU A 43 9.70 -1.83 1.19
CA LEU A 43 9.49 -2.14 -0.22
C LEU A 43 9.32 -3.64 -0.36
N LEU A 44 8.17 -4.09 -0.84
CA LEU A 44 7.88 -5.49 -1.02
C LEU A 44 8.04 -5.85 -2.50
N LEU A 45 8.99 -6.72 -2.80
CA LEU A 45 9.14 -7.29 -4.13
C LEU A 45 8.11 -8.41 -4.26
N SER A 46 7.06 -8.13 -5.03
CA SER A 46 5.87 -8.96 -5.09
C SER A 46 5.57 -9.33 -6.55
N PRO A 47 6.08 -10.47 -7.02
CA PRO A 47 5.86 -10.89 -8.40
C PRO A 47 4.39 -11.24 -8.65
N THR A 48 4.03 -11.33 -9.93
CA THR A 48 2.70 -11.72 -10.36
C THR A 48 2.27 -13.04 -9.71
N GLY A 49 1.05 -13.08 -9.20
CA GLY A 49 0.52 -14.28 -8.55
C GLY A 49 0.86 -14.42 -7.07
N SER A 50 1.51 -13.41 -6.46
CA SER A 50 1.83 -13.44 -5.04
C SER A 50 0.65 -13.08 -4.12
N GLY A 51 -0.49 -12.66 -4.67
CA GLY A 51 -1.63 -12.20 -3.88
C GLY A 51 -1.43 -10.83 -3.28
N LYS A 52 -0.80 -9.95 -4.03
CA LYS A 52 -0.46 -8.59 -3.64
C LYS A 52 -1.67 -7.78 -3.16
N SER A 53 -2.79 -7.84 -3.87
CA SER A 53 -3.96 -7.04 -3.51
C SER A 53 -4.54 -7.44 -2.15
N LEU A 54 -4.42 -8.69 -1.75
CA LEU A 54 -4.84 -9.15 -0.44
C LEU A 54 -3.98 -8.53 0.67
N MET A 55 -2.67 -8.43 0.44
CA MET A 55 -1.78 -7.78 1.40
C MET A 55 -2.07 -6.28 1.50
N ILE A 56 -2.31 -5.62 0.37
CA ILE A 56 -2.69 -4.20 0.33
C ILE A 56 -4.00 -3.99 1.10
N TYR A 57 -4.97 -4.86 0.88
CA TYR A 57 -6.24 -4.80 1.60
C TYR A 57 -6.06 -4.97 3.11
N ALA A 58 -5.30 -5.97 3.54
CA ALA A 58 -5.07 -6.23 4.96
C ALA A 58 -4.36 -5.06 5.65
N LEU A 59 -3.34 -4.48 5.00
CA LEU A 59 -2.66 -3.28 5.50
C LEU A 59 -3.63 -2.11 5.62
N SER A 60 -4.44 -1.88 4.59
CA SER A 60 -5.42 -0.80 4.57
C SER A 60 -6.44 -0.96 5.71
N ARG A 61 -6.94 -2.18 5.93
CA ARG A 61 -7.86 -2.48 7.03
C ARG A 61 -7.22 -2.23 8.39
N PHE A 62 -5.94 -2.59 8.54
CA PHE A 62 -5.21 -2.34 9.78
C PHE A 62 -5.12 -0.84 10.07
N TRP A 63 -4.74 -0.05 9.07
CA TRP A 63 -4.61 1.40 9.25
C TRP A 63 -5.97 2.07 9.48
N THR A 64 -7.01 1.63 8.80
CA THR A 64 -8.37 2.12 9.06
C THR A 64 -8.79 1.84 10.50
N ALA A 65 -8.49 0.65 11.03
CA ALA A 65 -8.76 0.31 12.42
C ALA A 65 -7.99 1.21 13.40
N LYS A 66 -6.84 1.74 12.99
CA LYS A 66 -6.05 2.71 13.75
C LYS A 66 -6.47 4.16 13.49
N LYS A 67 -7.53 4.38 12.72
CA LYS A 67 -8.06 5.69 12.34
C LYS A 67 -7.06 6.53 11.52
N LEU A 68 -6.24 5.87 10.73
CA LEU A 68 -5.34 6.50 9.78
C LEU A 68 -5.99 6.50 8.39
N GLN A 69 -5.97 7.65 7.72
CA GLN A 69 -6.38 7.72 6.33
C GLN A 69 -5.24 7.22 5.45
N THR A 70 -5.57 6.38 4.47
CA THR A 70 -4.58 5.72 3.61
C THR A 70 -4.71 6.21 2.17
N LEU A 71 -3.56 6.53 1.56
CA LEU A 71 -3.46 6.86 0.14
C LEU A 71 -2.86 5.66 -0.60
N ILE A 72 -3.61 5.11 -1.55
CA ILE A 72 -3.11 4.04 -2.43
C ILE A 72 -2.90 4.64 -3.82
N VAL A 73 -1.65 4.63 -4.27
CA VAL A 73 -1.26 5.21 -5.55
C VAL A 73 -0.91 4.10 -6.53
N VAL A 74 -1.55 4.12 -7.69
CA VAL A 74 -1.39 3.11 -8.74
C VAL A 74 -1.05 3.77 -10.07
N PRO A 75 -0.52 3.02 -11.06
CA PRO A 75 -0.08 3.63 -12.33
C PRO A 75 -1.21 3.95 -13.31
N THR A 76 -2.36 3.28 -13.25
CA THR A 76 -3.41 3.43 -14.28
C THR A 76 -4.81 3.49 -13.68
N THR A 77 -5.73 4.08 -14.43
CA THR A 77 -7.15 4.12 -14.07
C THR A 77 -7.74 2.71 -13.93
N SER A 78 -7.34 1.78 -14.80
CA SER A 78 -7.77 0.39 -14.73
C SER A 78 -7.39 -0.25 -13.40
N LEU A 79 -6.22 0.07 -12.87
CA LEU A 79 -5.76 -0.45 -11.59
C LEU A 79 -6.50 0.20 -10.41
N VAL A 80 -6.94 1.45 -10.53
CA VAL A 80 -7.83 2.06 -9.53
C VAL A 80 -9.12 1.24 -9.42
N GLU A 81 -9.75 0.96 -10.55
CA GLU A 81 -10.99 0.17 -10.59
C GLU A 81 -10.80 -1.24 -10.08
N GLN A 82 -9.69 -1.89 -10.46
CA GLN A 82 -9.39 -3.25 -10.02
C GLN A 82 -9.17 -3.32 -8.51
N MET A 83 -8.42 -2.38 -7.96
CA MET A 83 -8.17 -2.32 -6.51
C MET A 83 -9.47 -2.13 -5.73
N TYR A 84 -10.32 -1.25 -6.20
CA TYR A 84 -11.63 -1.02 -5.59
C TYR A 84 -12.49 -2.29 -5.61
N LYS A 85 -12.53 -2.97 -6.76
CA LYS A 85 -13.28 -4.22 -6.91
C LYS A 85 -12.72 -5.32 -5.99
N ASP A 86 -11.39 -5.42 -5.91
CA ASP A 86 -10.75 -6.40 -5.03
C ASP A 86 -11.16 -6.19 -3.56
N PHE A 87 -11.21 -4.94 -3.11
CA PHE A 87 -11.63 -4.62 -1.75
C PHE A 87 -13.09 -5.04 -1.50
N GLN A 88 -13.97 -4.85 -2.48
CA GLN A 88 -15.35 -5.36 -2.38
C GLN A 88 -15.38 -6.89 -2.31
N ASP A 89 -14.60 -7.54 -3.14
CA ASP A 89 -14.54 -9.01 -3.21
C ASP A 89 -13.99 -9.62 -1.91
N TYR A 90 -13.14 -8.87 -1.19
CA TYR A 90 -12.64 -9.31 0.12
C TYR A 90 -13.67 -9.11 1.25
N GLY A 91 -14.80 -8.50 0.96
CA GLY A 91 -15.91 -8.39 1.92
C GLY A 91 -16.10 -7.03 2.56
N TRP A 92 -15.42 -6.00 2.07
CA TRP A 92 -15.58 -4.65 2.63
C TRP A 92 -16.58 -3.82 1.84
N ASN A 93 -17.26 -2.90 2.52
CA ASN A 93 -18.11 -1.93 1.84
C ASN A 93 -17.24 -0.84 1.21
N ALA A 94 -16.71 -1.13 0.02
CA ALA A 94 -15.80 -0.20 -0.66
C ALA A 94 -16.47 1.12 -1.00
N LYS A 95 -17.75 1.12 -1.29
CA LYS A 95 -18.50 2.36 -1.56
C LYS A 95 -18.45 3.32 -0.36
N HIS A 96 -18.53 2.78 0.84
CA HIS A 96 -18.47 3.56 2.07
C HIS A 96 -17.04 3.99 2.42
N HIS A 97 -16.07 3.09 2.24
CA HIS A 97 -14.71 3.28 2.75
C HIS A 97 -13.71 3.81 1.73
N CYS A 98 -13.96 3.63 0.44
CA CYS A 98 -12.98 3.93 -0.61
C CYS A 98 -13.46 5.01 -1.56
N HIS A 99 -12.57 5.97 -1.85
CA HIS A 99 -12.79 7.01 -2.85
C HIS A 99 -11.83 6.79 -4.02
N LYS A 100 -12.38 6.68 -5.22
CA LYS A 100 -11.59 6.50 -6.44
C LYS A 100 -11.28 7.86 -7.08
N VAL A 101 -10.01 8.08 -7.42
CA VAL A 101 -9.56 9.32 -8.03
C VAL A 101 -8.81 9.03 -9.33
N TYR A 102 -9.30 9.61 -10.41
CA TYR A 102 -8.61 9.69 -11.69
C TYR A 102 -9.03 10.98 -12.39
N ALA A 103 -8.60 11.19 -13.64
CA ALA A 103 -8.85 12.44 -14.34
C ALA A 103 -10.31 12.90 -14.26
N GLY A 104 -10.53 14.14 -13.82
CA GLY A 104 -11.85 14.73 -13.69
C GLY A 104 -12.58 14.46 -12.39
N THR A 105 -12.02 13.66 -11.50
CA THR A 105 -12.60 13.37 -10.19
C THR A 105 -12.00 14.30 -9.14
N ASP A 106 -12.81 14.78 -8.19
CA ASP A 106 -12.29 15.53 -7.05
C ASP A 106 -11.37 14.61 -6.22
N PRO A 107 -10.10 15.00 -6.01
CA PRO A 107 -9.16 14.17 -5.25
C PRO A 107 -9.42 14.15 -3.75
N ARG A 108 -10.30 15.01 -3.25
CA ARG A 108 -10.57 15.16 -1.81
C ARG A 108 -11.68 14.23 -1.37
N SER A 109 -11.49 13.59 -0.23
CA SER A 109 -12.52 12.77 0.41
C SER A 109 -12.13 12.51 1.87
N ASP A 110 -13.14 12.39 2.74
CA ASP A 110 -12.94 11.98 4.13
C ASP A 110 -13.04 10.46 4.31
N LYS A 111 -13.22 9.71 3.24
CA LYS A 111 -13.24 8.24 3.32
C LYS A 111 -11.90 7.70 3.78
N ASP A 112 -11.92 6.51 4.34
CA ASP A 112 -10.75 5.89 4.94
C ASP A 112 -9.61 5.65 3.95
N ILE A 113 -9.96 5.33 2.71
CA ILE A 113 -9.00 4.97 1.66
C ILE A 113 -9.24 5.87 0.44
N ILE A 114 -8.17 6.47 -0.07
CA ILE A 114 -8.19 7.11 -1.38
C ILE A 114 -7.35 6.26 -2.32
N ILE A 115 -7.95 5.78 -3.41
CA ILE A 115 -7.26 5.02 -4.45
C ILE A 115 -7.14 5.93 -5.67
N THR A 116 -5.91 6.22 -6.07
CA THR A 116 -5.65 7.25 -7.08
C THR A 116 -4.55 6.83 -8.05
N THR A 117 -4.60 7.38 -9.26
CA THR A 117 -3.42 7.35 -10.13
C THR A 117 -2.42 8.39 -9.63
N TRP A 118 -1.10 8.15 -9.86
CA TRP A 118 -0.08 9.12 -9.46
C TRP A 118 -0.22 10.43 -10.25
N GLN A 119 -0.68 10.35 -11.50
CA GLN A 119 -0.87 11.51 -12.36
C GLN A 119 -1.91 12.49 -11.81
N SER A 120 -2.90 11.96 -11.10
CA SER A 120 -4.00 12.79 -10.57
C SER A 120 -3.59 13.59 -9.34
N VAL A 121 -2.54 13.21 -8.62
CA VAL A 121 -2.21 13.83 -7.32
C VAL A 121 -0.80 14.41 -7.20
N TYR A 122 0.16 14.03 -8.07
CA TYR A 122 1.57 14.40 -7.85
C TYR A 122 1.83 15.91 -7.85
N LYS A 123 1.00 16.70 -8.51
CA LYS A 123 1.13 18.16 -8.56
C LYS A 123 0.33 18.88 -7.47
N LEU A 124 -0.46 18.15 -6.68
CA LEU A 124 -1.27 18.77 -5.64
C LEU A 124 -0.40 19.33 -4.53
N PRO A 125 -0.87 20.39 -3.84
CA PRO A 125 -0.08 21.03 -2.80
C PRO A 125 0.08 20.14 -1.58
N LYS A 126 1.08 20.45 -0.76
CA LYS A 126 1.39 19.74 0.46
C LYS A 126 0.19 19.53 1.39
N VAL A 127 -0.71 20.51 1.47
CA VAL A 127 -1.90 20.44 2.32
C VAL A 127 -2.80 19.25 1.98
N TYR A 128 -2.84 18.84 0.71
CA TYR A 128 -3.58 17.65 0.31
C TYR A 128 -3.06 16.40 1.02
N PHE A 129 -1.72 16.30 1.17
CA PHE A 129 -1.05 15.11 1.67
C PHE A 129 -0.94 15.05 3.20
N GLU A 130 -1.20 16.14 3.89
CA GLU A 130 -1.01 16.22 5.34
C GLU A 130 -1.91 15.27 6.14
N ARG A 131 -3.04 14.90 5.60
CA ARG A 131 -4.03 14.04 6.26
C ARG A 131 -3.65 12.56 6.30
N PHE A 132 -2.75 12.10 5.43
CA PHE A 132 -2.49 10.68 5.27
C PHE A 132 -1.49 10.16 6.31
N GLY A 133 -1.91 9.15 7.07
CA GLY A 133 -1.04 8.43 7.99
C GLY A 133 -0.33 7.25 7.35
N ALA A 134 -0.79 6.81 6.20
CA ALA A 134 -0.21 5.69 5.46
C ALA A 134 -0.31 5.91 3.95
N ILE A 135 0.72 5.47 3.24
CA ILE A 135 0.72 5.43 1.78
C ILE A 135 1.16 4.06 1.28
N ILE A 136 0.49 3.59 0.24
CA ILE A 136 0.91 2.43 -0.54
C ILE A 136 1.16 2.88 -1.97
N GLY A 137 2.33 2.54 -2.50
CA GLY A 137 2.62 2.67 -3.93
C GLY A 137 2.57 1.29 -4.56
N ASP A 138 1.56 1.04 -5.40
CA ASP A 138 1.42 -0.24 -6.09
C ASP A 138 2.04 -0.15 -7.48
N GLU A 139 2.76 -1.20 -7.89
CA GLU A 139 3.52 -1.19 -9.14
C GLU A 139 4.46 0.02 -9.21
N ALA A 140 5.13 0.30 -8.11
CA ALA A 140 5.88 1.55 -7.91
C ALA A 140 7.01 1.76 -8.93
N HIS A 141 7.53 0.68 -9.51
CA HIS A 141 8.54 0.74 -10.56
C HIS A 141 8.05 1.40 -11.85
N LEU A 142 6.71 1.51 -12.03
CA LEU A 142 6.11 2.13 -13.21
C LEU A 142 5.88 3.64 -13.04
N PHE A 143 6.07 4.18 -11.84
CA PHE A 143 5.92 5.60 -11.60
C PHE A 143 7.15 6.35 -12.13
N LYS A 144 6.95 7.58 -12.61
CA LYS A 144 8.07 8.46 -12.90
C LYS A 144 8.75 8.84 -11.58
N ALA A 145 10.08 8.72 -11.54
CA ALA A 145 10.85 8.97 -10.31
C ALA A 145 10.59 10.34 -9.70
N LYS A 146 10.52 11.40 -10.55
CA LYS A 146 10.24 12.76 -10.07
C LYS A 146 8.85 12.88 -9.44
N SER A 147 7.85 12.22 -10.03
CA SER A 147 6.49 12.27 -9.53
C SER A 147 6.35 11.52 -8.19
N LEU A 148 6.97 10.33 -8.10
CA LEU A 148 6.99 9.56 -6.86
C LEU A 148 7.70 10.34 -5.75
N THR A 149 8.86 10.90 -6.04
CA THR A 149 9.63 11.71 -5.08
C THR A 149 8.83 12.95 -4.64
N SER A 150 8.15 13.61 -5.57
CA SER A 150 7.30 14.77 -5.26
C SER A 150 6.20 14.41 -4.28
N ILE A 151 5.50 13.29 -4.51
CA ILE A 151 4.45 12.82 -3.59
C ILE A 151 5.05 12.53 -2.21
N MET A 152 6.13 11.77 -2.17
CA MET A 152 6.73 11.33 -0.90
C MET A 152 7.28 12.49 -0.09
N ASN A 153 7.80 13.52 -0.74
CA ASN A 153 8.30 14.71 -0.04
C ASN A 153 7.19 15.56 0.58
N LYS A 154 5.96 15.40 0.13
CA LYS A 154 4.80 16.12 0.67
C LYS A 154 4.10 15.39 1.82
N LEU A 155 4.50 14.16 2.10
CA LEU A 155 3.90 13.31 3.13
C LEU A 155 4.67 13.43 4.45
N TYR A 156 4.50 14.55 5.14
CA TYR A 156 5.28 14.85 6.36
C TYR A 156 4.98 13.93 7.53
N ASP A 157 3.70 13.73 7.83
CA ASP A 157 3.28 12.98 9.01
C ASP A 157 2.90 11.55 8.67
N CYS A 158 3.28 11.10 7.48
CA CYS A 158 2.96 9.76 7.03
C CYS A 158 3.96 8.74 7.59
N LYS A 159 3.55 8.04 8.63
CA LYS A 159 4.40 7.05 9.31
C LYS A 159 4.65 5.82 8.46
N TYR A 160 3.62 5.35 7.77
CA TYR A 160 3.67 4.09 7.04
C TYR A 160 3.83 4.36 5.55
N ARG A 161 4.92 3.86 4.98
CA ARG A 161 5.25 4.04 3.57
C ARG A 161 5.63 2.69 2.99
N VAL A 162 4.70 2.06 2.29
CA VAL A 162 4.89 0.70 1.77
C VAL A 162 4.77 0.72 0.26
N GLY A 163 5.82 0.25 -0.40
CA GLY A 163 5.85 0.09 -1.86
C GLY A 163 5.72 -1.38 -2.24
N PHE A 164 5.00 -1.64 -3.32
CA PHE A 164 4.93 -2.95 -3.96
C PHE A 164 5.48 -2.81 -5.37
N THR A 165 6.38 -3.70 -5.74
CA THR A 165 6.96 -3.70 -7.08
C THR A 165 7.15 -5.13 -7.56
N GLY A 166 6.91 -5.38 -8.85
CA GLY A 166 7.16 -6.66 -9.48
C GLY A 166 8.61 -6.85 -9.90
N THR A 167 9.37 -5.75 -9.95
CA THR A 167 10.79 -5.77 -10.36
C THR A 167 11.57 -4.67 -9.68
N LEU A 168 12.86 -4.88 -9.50
CA LEU A 168 13.81 -3.86 -9.03
C LEU A 168 14.57 -3.21 -10.19
N ASP A 169 14.39 -3.70 -11.41
CA ASP A 169 15.08 -3.24 -12.61
C ASP A 169 14.18 -2.34 -13.46
N GLY A 170 13.29 -1.57 -12.82
CA GLY A 170 12.37 -0.68 -13.53
C GLY A 170 13.11 0.42 -14.29
N THR A 171 12.65 0.71 -15.52
CA THR A 171 13.22 1.77 -16.35
C THR A 171 12.80 3.16 -15.90
N GLU A 172 11.59 3.32 -15.38
CA GLU A 172 11.06 4.60 -14.91
C GLU A 172 11.56 4.94 -13.50
N THR A 173 11.57 3.94 -12.61
CA THR A 173 12.01 4.12 -11.23
C THR A 173 12.79 2.87 -10.81
N ASN A 174 14.05 3.05 -10.51
CA ASN A 174 14.95 1.96 -10.16
C ASN A 174 14.96 1.67 -8.65
N ARG A 175 15.70 0.62 -8.28
CA ARG A 175 15.82 0.16 -6.90
C ARG A 175 16.27 1.27 -5.93
N LEU A 176 17.25 2.08 -6.31
CA LEU A 176 17.78 3.11 -5.41
C LEU A 176 16.71 4.14 -5.04
N VAL A 177 15.92 4.58 -6.01
CA VAL A 177 14.84 5.53 -5.77
C VAL A 177 13.77 4.87 -4.90
N LEU A 178 13.37 3.64 -5.23
CA LEU A 178 12.33 2.93 -4.48
C LEU A 178 12.74 2.71 -3.02
N GLU A 179 13.97 2.27 -2.78
CA GLU A 179 14.47 2.09 -1.42
C GLU A 179 14.59 3.41 -0.67
N GLY A 180 14.95 4.49 -1.38
CA GLY A 180 15.05 5.82 -0.78
C GLY A 180 13.73 6.35 -0.27
N VAL A 181 12.62 6.05 -0.93
CA VAL A 181 11.31 6.57 -0.56
C VAL A 181 10.48 5.59 0.29
N PHE A 182 10.65 4.28 0.13
CA PHE A 182 9.88 3.27 0.85
C PHE A 182 10.67 2.54 1.93
N GLY A 183 11.99 2.36 1.76
CA GLY A 183 12.82 1.61 2.71
C GLY A 183 13.38 0.34 2.09
N THR A 184 13.90 -0.55 2.94
CA THR A 184 14.57 -1.77 2.50
C THR A 184 13.64 -2.77 1.83
N VAL A 185 14.20 -3.57 0.93
CA VAL A 185 13.45 -4.56 0.13
C VAL A 185 13.27 -5.87 0.90
N ASN A 186 12.05 -6.39 0.86
CA ASN A 186 11.75 -7.78 1.22
C ASN A 186 11.08 -8.46 0.04
N LYS A 187 11.52 -9.68 -0.26
CA LYS A 187 10.85 -10.52 -1.26
C LYS A 187 9.61 -11.18 -0.66
N VAL A 188 8.50 -11.07 -1.36
CA VAL A 188 7.25 -11.76 -1.05
C VAL A 188 7.06 -12.83 -2.12
N THR A 189 7.53 -14.04 -1.89
CA THR A 189 7.49 -15.07 -2.91
C THR A 189 7.47 -16.47 -2.32
N LYS A 190 6.74 -17.37 -3.00
CA LYS A 190 6.78 -18.81 -2.71
C LYS A 190 8.15 -19.42 -2.99
N THR A 191 8.96 -18.80 -3.84
CA THR A 191 10.24 -19.32 -4.26
C THR A 191 11.22 -19.44 -3.11
N GLU A 192 11.14 -18.57 -2.10
CA GLU A 192 11.97 -18.63 -0.92
C GLU A 192 11.74 -19.89 -0.09
N THR A 193 10.54 -20.41 -0.08
CA THR A 193 10.19 -21.64 0.62
C THR A 193 10.62 -22.88 -0.17
N LEU A 194 10.81 -22.76 -1.47
CA LEU A 194 11.17 -23.89 -2.35
C LEU A 194 12.68 -24.09 -2.49
N ILE A 195 13.48 -23.08 -2.16
CA ILE A 195 14.95 -23.11 -2.31
C ILE A 195 15.66 -23.70 -1.09
N LYS A 196 14.94 -24.00 -0.07
CA LYS A 196 15.50 -24.60 1.15
C LYS A 196 15.84 -26.07 0.98
#